data_36d0660a9a0fca790d8c16fb0e927e94
#
_entry.id   36d0660a9a0fca790d8c16fb0e927e94
#
_cell.length_a   1.000
_cell.length_b   1.000
_cell.length_c   1.000
_cell.angle_alpha   90.00
_cell.angle_beta   90.00
_cell.angle_gamma   90.00
#
_symmetry.space_group_name_H-M   'P 1'
#
loop_
_entity.id
_entity.type
_entity.pdbx_description
1 polymer ?
#
loop_
_entity_poly.entity_id
_entity_poly.type
_entity_poly.pdbx_seq_one_letter_code
_entity_poly.pdbx_strand_id
1 'polypeptide(L)'
;AVLVAVVQALHTTGLKPAKDTIFLVSNYEEVGFGGASDFPATLEELVAVDMAAIGSGQASDEFHATLCVKDSSGPYHHGLSNRLRDLAEKYKVPYKVDIYPYYGSDAKAYWGAGGAAAIALIGPGVDSSHHYERTHRDALLATANWVLAYLLEE
;
A
#
# COMPACT_ATOMS: atom_id res chain seq x y z
N ALA A 1 6.05 8.03 6.32
CA ALA A 1 5.48 9.37 6.06
C ALA A 1 4.00 9.30 5.71
N VAL A 2 3.57 8.50 4.70
CA VAL A 2 2.18 8.44 4.19
C VAL A 2 1.18 8.08 5.30
N LEU A 3 1.34 6.94 6.00
CA LEU A 3 0.41 6.51 7.05
C LEU A 3 0.31 7.52 8.20
N VAL A 4 1.43 8.15 8.58
CA VAL A 4 1.42 9.20 9.61
C VAL A 4 0.59 10.40 9.17
N ALA A 5 0.72 10.82 7.89
CA ALA A 5 -0.08 11.92 7.35
C ALA A 5 -1.58 11.58 7.30
N VAL A 6 -1.92 10.33 6.96
CA VAL A 6 -3.31 9.84 6.97
C VAL A 6 -3.90 9.88 8.39
N VAL A 7 -3.19 9.31 9.37
CA VAL A 7 -3.63 9.33 10.78
C VAL A 7 -3.81 10.77 11.28
N GLN A 8 -2.87 11.66 10.95
CA GLN A 8 -2.96 13.07 11.33
C GLN A 8 -4.16 13.75 10.66
N ALA A 9 -4.43 13.47 9.38
CA ALA A 9 -5.59 14.01 8.68
C ALA A 9 -6.91 13.55 9.31
N LEU A 10 -7.06 12.26 9.58
CA LEU A 10 -8.23 11.69 10.28
C LEU A 10 -8.43 12.35 11.65
N HIS A 11 -7.36 12.48 12.43
CA HIS A 11 -7.41 13.11 13.75
C HIS A 11 -7.83 14.58 13.66
N THR A 12 -7.21 15.35 12.76
CA THR A 12 -7.46 16.80 12.63
C THR A 12 -8.87 17.12 12.13
N THR A 13 -9.38 16.28 11.21
CA THR A 13 -10.72 16.49 10.62
C THR A 13 -11.85 15.86 11.44
N GLY A 14 -11.54 14.97 12.37
CA GLY A 14 -12.51 14.19 13.12
C GLY A 14 -13.21 13.10 12.28
N LEU A 15 -12.79 12.87 11.06
CA LEU A 15 -13.30 11.79 10.22
C LEU A 15 -12.89 10.43 10.79
N LYS A 16 -13.77 9.46 10.66
CA LYS A 16 -13.52 8.09 11.12
C LYS A 16 -13.53 7.14 9.92
N PRO A 17 -12.64 6.15 9.90
CA PRO A 17 -12.73 5.06 8.94
C PRO A 17 -14.13 4.40 8.96
N ALA A 18 -14.60 3.95 7.81
CA ALA A 18 -15.89 3.27 7.67
C ALA A 18 -15.89 1.90 8.38
N LYS A 19 -14.72 1.28 8.56
CA LYS A 19 -14.52 0.01 9.25
C LYS A 19 -13.50 0.15 10.36
N ASP A 20 -13.51 -0.80 11.30
CA ASP A 20 -12.45 -0.92 12.30
C ASP A 20 -11.10 -1.05 11.61
N THR A 21 -10.19 -0.17 11.92
CA THR A 21 -8.91 -0.01 11.21
C THR A 21 -7.74 -0.06 12.16
N ILE A 22 -6.72 -0.82 11.80
CA ILE A 22 -5.45 -0.89 12.51
C ILE A 22 -4.36 -0.32 11.59
N PHE A 23 -3.63 0.67 12.09
CA PHE A 23 -2.40 1.17 11.47
C PHE A 23 -1.23 0.44 12.11
N LEU A 24 -0.62 -0.47 11.37
CA LEU A 24 0.55 -1.20 11.81
C LEU A 24 1.81 -0.57 11.19
N VAL A 25 2.78 -0.25 12.03
CA VAL A 25 4.16 0.00 11.61
C VAL A 25 4.95 -1.23 12.03
N SER A 26 5.22 -2.10 11.07
CA SER A 26 5.86 -3.38 11.31
C SER A 26 7.33 -3.22 11.69
N ASN A 27 7.87 -4.23 12.35
CA ASN A 27 9.29 -4.41 12.55
C ASN A 27 9.75 -5.62 11.72
N TYR A 28 11.02 -5.67 11.33
CA TYR A 28 11.63 -6.75 10.51
C TYR A 28 11.04 -6.90 9.09
N GLU A 29 10.44 -5.85 8.51
CA GLU A 29 9.96 -5.88 7.11
C GLU A 29 11.12 -6.17 6.16
N GLU A 30 12.26 -5.50 6.30
CA GLU A 30 13.45 -5.59 5.44
C GLU A 30 14.13 -6.97 5.43
N VAL A 31 13.76 -7.83 6.34
CA VAL A 31 14.22 -9.23 6.42
C VAL A 31 13.07 -10.23 6.23
N GLY A 32 11.90 -9.76 5.80
CA GLY A 32 10.78 -10.58 5.35
C GLY A 32 9.87 -11.13 6.45
N PHE A 33 9.87 -10.55 7.66
CA PHE A 33 9.07 -11.02 8.78
C PHE A 33 8.09 -9.98 9.34
N GLY A 34 8.06 -8.75 8.81
CA GLY A 34 7.27 -7.66 9.36
C GLY A 34 5.77 -7.91 9.40
N GLY A 35 5.22 -8.59 8.39
CA GLY A 35 3.81 -8.95 8.31
C GLY A 35 3.46 -10.32 8.88
N ALA A 36 4.36 -10.99 9.62
CA ALA A 36 4.17 -12.38 10.04
C ALA A 36 3.36 -12.54 11.33
N SER A 37 3.13 -11.48 12.11
CA SER A 37 2.45 -11.55 13.41
C SER A 37 1.65 -10.28 13.70
N ASP A 38 0.96 -10.32 14.86
CA ASP A 38 0.23 -9.19 15.45
C ASP A 38 -1.07 -8.76 14.72
N PHE A 39 -1.54 -9.59 13.79
CA PHE A 39 -2.84 -9.36 13.15
C PHE A 39 -3.97 -10.11 13.87
N PRO A 40 -5.14 -9.47 14.05
CA PRO A 40 -6.29 -10.16 14.61
C PRO A 40 -6.79 -11.26 13.68
N ALA A 41 -7.30 -12.35 14.24
CA ALA A 41 -7.88 -13.45 13.47
C ALA A 41 -9.11 -13.04 12.63
N THR A 42 -9.71 -11.90 12.95
CA THR A 42 -10.86 -11.31 12.25
C THR A 42 -10.47 -10.36 11.11
N LEU A 43 -9.18 -10.27 10.76
CA LEU A 43 -8.74 -9.40 9.70
C LEU A 43 -9.33 -9.84 8.35
N GLU A 44 -10.08 -8.96 7.70
CA GLU A 44 -10.68 -9.20 6.38
C GLU A 44 -9.78 -8.74 5.24
N GLU A 45 -9.12 -7.61 5.42
CA GLU A 45 -8.29 -6.97 4.39
C GLU A 45 -7.00 -6.40 4.98
N LEU A 46 -5.91 -6.54 4.24
CA LEU A 46 -4.62 -5.95 4.56
C LEU A 46 -4.12 -5.18 3.33
N VAL A 47 -3.96 -3.88 3.47
CA VAL A 47 -3.33 -3.03 2.45
C VAL A 47 -1.95 -2.63 2.93
N ALA A 48 -0.92 -3.21 2.34
CA ALA A 48 0.44 -2.75 2.55
C ALA A 48 0.65 -1.40 1.85
N VAL A 49 1.29 -0.47 2.55
CA VAL A 49 1.67 0.84 2.01
C VAL A 49 3.20 0.89 2.01
N ASP A 50 3.76 0.55 0.88
CA ASP A 50 5.19 0.42 0.69
C ASP A 50 5.65 1.21 -0.53
N MET A 51 6.94 1.30 -0.79
CA MET A 51 7.44 1.99 -1.96
C MET A 51 7.13 1.21 -3.25
N ALA A 52 6.99 1.92 -4.35
CA ALA A 52 6.90 1.37 -5.70
C ALA A 52 8.22 1.63 -6.44
N ALA A 53 8.96 0.58 -6.76
CA ALA A 53 10.23 0.71 -7.44
C ALA A 53 10.02 1.29 -8.85
N ILE A 54 10.79 2.32 -9.19
CA ILE A 54 10.81 2.88 -10.53
C ILE A 54 12.08 2.44 -11.28
N GLY A 55 12.01 2.38 -12.59
CA GLY A 55 13.16 2.00 -13.41
C GLY A 55 12.78 1.55 -14.81
N SER A 56 13.77 1.09 -15.56
CA SER A 56 13.55 0.60 -16.91
C SER A 56 12.62 -0.62 -16.91
N GLY A 57 11.55 -0.54 -17.69
CA GLY A 57 10.54 -1.62 -17.79
C GLY A 57 9.43 -1.55 -16.76
N GLN A 58 9.48 -0.60 -15.80
CA GLN A 58 8.40 -0.33 -14.85
C GLN A 58 7.45 0.75 -15.37
N ALA A 59 6.17 0.63 -15.05
CA ALA A 59 5.18 1.68 -15.34
C ALA A 59 5.16 2.77 -14.25
N SER A 60 5.65 2.44 -13.06
CA SER A 60 5.75 3.35 -11.91
C SER A 60 6.69 4.51 -12.19
N ASP A 61 6.35 5.67 -11.67
CA ASP A 61 7.19 6.87 -11.69
C ASP A 61 7.10 7.62 -10.35
N GLU A 62 7.98 8.58 -10.12
CA GLU A 62 8.06 9.29 -8.84
C GLU A 62 6.96 10.33 -8.61
N PHE A 63 6.02 10.52 -9.55
CA PHE A 63 4.94 11.51 -9.45
C PHE A 63 3.58 10.90 -9.10
N HIS A 64 3.44 9.59 -9.20
CA HIS A 64 2.20 8.86 -9.02
C HIS A 64 2.26 7.89 -7.84
N ALA A 65 1.10 7.61 -7.26
CA ALA A 65 0.93 6.38 -6.49
C ALA A 65 0.93 5.17 -7.44
N THR A 66 1.27 3.99 -6.93
CA THR A 66 1.24 2.76 -7.71
C THR A 66 0.43 1.70 -7.00
N LEU A 67 -0.42 1.00 -7.74
CA LEU A 67 -1.01 -0.28 -7.36
C LEU A 67 -0.13 -1.40 -7.87
N CYS A 68 0.49 -2.13 -6.98
CA CYS A 68 1.19 -3.36 -7.33
C CYS A 68 0.18 -4.50 -7.42
N VAL A 69 0.01 -5.07 -8.60
CA VAL A 69 -0.94 -6.19 -8.82
C VAL A 69 -0.30 -7.56 -8.68
N LYS A 70 1.04 -7.61 -8.68
CA LYS A 70 1.83 -8.83 -8.49
C LYS A 70 3.23 -8.48 -8.01
N ASP A 71 3.72 -9.20 -7.03
CA ASP A 71 5.13 -9.15 -6.60
C ASP A 71 5.83 -10.52 -6.73
N SER A 72 6.98 -10.68 -6.10
CA SER A 72 7.75 -11.92 -6.10
C SER A 72 7.02 -13.10 -5.44
N SER A 73 6.01 -12.84 -4.61
CA SER A 73 5.22 -13.88 -3.92
C SER A 73 4.03 -14.37 -4.75
N GLY A 74 3.63 -13.62 -5.77
CA GLY A 74 2.47 -13.93 -6.61
C GLY A 74 1.53 -12.76 -6.81
N PRO A 75 0.35 -12.99 -7.42
CA PRO A 75 -0.65 -11.95 -7.60
C PRO A 75 -1.29 -11.57 -6.27
N TYR A 76 -1.60 -10.29 -6.11
CA TYR A 76 -2.44 -9.78 -5.03
C TYR A 76 -3.92 -10.12 -5.24
N HIS A 77 -4.75 -9.91 -4.21
CA HIS A 77 -6.17 -10.25 -4.27
C HIS A 77 -6.89 -9.39 -5.32
N HIS A 78 -7.46 -10.04 -6.35
CA HIS A 78 -8.03 -9.37 -7.52
C HIS A 78 -9.17 -8.41 -7.15
N GLY A 79 -10.11 -8.83 -6.29
CA GLY A 79 -11.25 -8.01 -5.88
C GLY A 79 -10.82 -6.75 -5.15
N LEU A 80 -9.89 -6.86 -4.20
CA LEU A 80 -9.37 -5.72 -3.46
C LEU A 80 -8.57 -4.76 -4.36
N SER A 81 -7.73 -5.31 -5.26
CA SER A 81 -6.99 -4.50 -6.23
C SER A 81 -7.92 -3.73 -7.17
N ASN A 82 -9.02 -4.35 -7.64
CA ASN A 82 -10.01 -3.66 -8.47
C ASN A 82 -10.73 -2.56 -7.69
N ARG A 83 -11.15 -2.84 -6.43
CA ARG A 83 -11.79 -1.82 -5.59
C ARG A 83 -10.86 -0.62 -5.35
N LEU A 84 -9.59 -0.86 -5.07
CA LEU A 84 -8.61 0.24 -4.94
C LEU A 84 -8.50 1.04 -6.24
N ARG A 85 -8.45 0.39 -7.39
CA ARG A 85 -8.42 1.08 -8.69
C ARG A 85 -9.69 1.91 -8.91
N ASP A 86 -10.86 1.35 -8.65
CA ASP A 86 -12.13 2.05 -8.82
C ASP A 86 -12.23 3.29 -7.90
N LEU A 87 -11.69 3.19 -6.67
CA LEU A 87 -11.55 4.33 -5.77
C LEU A 87 -10.60 5.40 -6.31
N ALA A 88 -9.46 4.98 -6.87
CA ALA A 88 -8.52 5.93 -7.49
C ALA A 88 -9.18 6.70 -8.65
N GLU A 89 -9.93 6.02 -9.50
CA GLU A 89 -10.69 6.64 -10.59
C GLU A 89 -11.78 7.59 -10.06
N LYS A 90 -12.58 7.14 -9.08
CA LYS A 90 -13.66 7.92 -8.46
C LYS A 90 -13.13 9.22 -7.85
N TYR A 91 -12.04 9.15 -7.13
CA TYR A 91 -11.46 10.29 -6.42
C TYR A 91 -10.34 11.00 -7.19
N LYS A 92 -10.11 10.60 -8.45
CA LYS A 92 -9.10 11.17 -9.36
C LYS A 92 -7.70 11.17 -8.73
N VAL A 93 -7.35 10.09 -8.06
CA VAL A 93 -6.00 9.89 -7.53
C VAL A 93 -5.07 9.60 -8.71
N PRO A 94 -3.97 10.34 -8.88
CA PRO A 94 -2.98 10.02 -9.90
C PRO A 94 -2.27 8.71 -9.56
N TYR A 95 -2.47 7.67 -10.37
CA TYR A 95 -1.88 6.35 -10.10
C TYR A 95 -1.38 5.62 -11.35
N LYS A 96 -0.54 4.63 -11.10
CA LYS A 96 -0.05 3.65 -12.06
C LYS A 96 -0.40 2.24 -11.59
N VAL A 97 -0.37 1.26 -12.49
CA VAL A 97 -0.46 -0.16 -12.16
C VAL A 97 0.83 -0.83 -12.61
N ASP A 98 1.43 -1.62 -11.73
CA ASP A 98 2.73 -2.21 -12.00
C ASP A 98 2.90 -3.60 -11.35
N ILE A 99 4.00 -4.28 -11.66
CA ILE A 99 4.42 -5.55 -11.07
C ILE A 99 5.88 -5.48 -10.63
N TYR A 100 6.22 -6.20 -9.53
CA TYR A 100 7.57 -6.20 -8.97
C TYR A 100 8.10 -7.63 -8.81
N PRO A 101 8.70 -8.24 -9.85
CA PRO A 101 9.11 -9.65 -9.82
C PRO A 101 10.16 -9.99 -8.76
N TYR A 102 10.90 -9.00 -8.28
CA TYR A 102 12.04 -9.16 -7.39
C TYR A 102 11.85 -8.57 -5.99
N TYR A 103 10.76 -7.88 -5.75
CA TYR A 103 10.41 -7.29 -4.45
C TYR A 103 9.25 -8.04 -3.80
N GLY A 104 9.13 -7.92 -2.50
CA GLY A 104 8.00 -8.37 -1.70
C GLY A 104 7.55 -7.25 -0.77
N SER A 105 6.59 -7.53 0.08
CA SER A 105 6.06 -6.60 1.08
C SER A 105 5.61 -7.35 2.33
N ASP A 106 5.22 -6.62 3.37
CA ASP A 106 4.59 -7.19 4.56
C ASP A 106 3.37 -8.08 4.25
N ALA A 107 2.63 -7.80 3.19
CA ALA A 107 1.52 -8.63 2.75
C ALA A 107 1.98 -10.05 2.35
N LYS A 108 3.18 -10.18 1.75
CA LYS A 108 3.81 -11.49 1.49
C LYS A 108 4.12 -12.24 2.78
N ALA A 109 4.70 -11.55 3.77
CA ALA A 109 5.03 -12.16 5.06
C ALA A 109 3.75 -12.63 5.78
N TYR A 110 2.67 -11.84 5.73
CA TYR A 110 1.36 -12.20 6.26
C TYR A 110 0.80 -13.49 5.65
N TRP A 111 0.79 -13.62 4.33
CA TRP A 111 0.35 -14.86 3.67
C TRP A 111 1.25 -16.04 3.98
N GLY A 112 2.57 -15.81 4.01
CA GLY A 112 3.55 -16.84 4.37
C GLY A 112 3.38 -17.38 5.79
N ALA A 113 2.85 -16.55 6.70
CA ALA A 113 2.52 -16.94 8.07
C ALA A 113 1.14 -17.60 8.22
N GLY A 114 0.42 -17.83 7.11
CA GLY A 114 -0.89 -18.48 7.10
C GLY A 114 -2.07 -17.51 7.19
N GLY A 115 -1.85 -16.22 6.96
CA GLY A 115 -2.91 -15.23 6.91
C GLY A 115 -3.91 -15.49 5.77
N ALA A 116 -5.20 -15.25 6.01
CA ALA A 116 -6.30 -15.53 5.08
C ALA A 116 -7.01 -14.27 4.53
N ALA A 117 -6.66 -13.08 5.02
CA ALA A 117 -7.24 -11.83 4.56
C ALA A 117 -6.93 -11.55 3.07
N ALA A 118 -7.80 -10.79 2.42
CA ALA A 118 -7.50 -10.23 1.11
C ALA A 118 -6.35 -9.23 1.24
N ILE A 119 -5.31 -9.34 0.42
CA ILE A 119 -4.15 -8.45 0.48
C ILE A 119 -4.02 -7.60 -0.77
N ALA A 120 -3.52 -6.37 -0.61
CA ALA A 120 -3.13 -5.47 -1.69
C ALA A 120 -1.87 -4.70 -1.30
N LEU A 121 -1.23 -4.10 -2.30
CA LEU A 121 -0.06 -3.25 -2.13
C LEU A 121 -0.23 -1.97 -2.95
N ILE A 122 -0.12 -0.84 -2.28
CA ILE A 122 -0.05 0.49 -2.91
C ILE A 122 1.09 1.29 -2.32
N GLY A 123 1.61 2.25 -3.08
CA GLY A 123 2.63 3.14 -2.54
C GLY A 123 3.13 4.19 -3.51
N PRO A 124 3.93 5.14 -3.05
CA PRO A 124 4.55 6.14 -3.91
C PRO A 124 5.64 5.52 -4.76
N GLY A 125 5.80 6.02 -5.98
CA GLY A 125 6.97 5.69 -6.80
C GLY A 125 8.25 6.25 -6.18
N VAL A 126 9.27 5.41 -6.03
CA VAL A 126 10.55 5.75 -5.39
C VAL A 126 11.71 5.29 -6.25
N ASP A 127 12.62 6.22 -6.53
CA ASP A 127 13.89 5.94 -7.19
C ASP A 127 14.93 5.50 -6.17
N SER A 128 15.82 4.62 -6.60
CA SER A 128 16.98 4.16 -5.83
C SER A 128 16.62 3.52 -4.48
N SER A 129 15.55 2.70 -4.46
CA SER A 129 15.16 1.93 -3.28
C SER A 129 16.35 1.17 -2.66
N HIS A 130 16.42 1.15 -1.33
CA HIS A 130 17.52 0.65 -0.51
C HIS A 130 18.86 1.40 -0.63
N HIS A 131 18.85 2.55 -1.32
CA HIS A 131 20.02 3.44 -1.45
C HIS A 131 19.66 4.88 -1.03
N TYR A 132 20.05 5.88 -1.82
CA TYR A 132 19.66 7.26 -1.61
C TYR A 132 18.31 7.52 -2.29
N GLU A 133 17.27 7.17 -1.60
CA GLU A 133 15.90 7.19 -2.12
C GLU A 133 15.40 8.59 -2.45
N ARG A 134 14.67 8.67 -3.56
CA ARG A 134 14.03 9.90 -4.02
C ARG A 134 12.60 9.61 -4.46
N THR A 135 11.69 10.46 -4.05
CA THR A 135 10.31 10.48 -4.54
C THR A 135 9.82 11.92 -4.66
N HIS A 136 8.78 12.14 -5.43
CA HIS A 136 8.15 13.44 -5.52
C HIS A 136 7.02 13.56 -4.50
N ARG A 137 6.80 14.80 -4.02
CA ARG A 137 5.70 15.11 -3.09
C ARG A 137 4.35 14.65 -3.61
N ASP A 138 4.10 14.74 -4.92
CA ASP A 138 2.82 14.38 -5.54
C ASP A 138 2.52 12.89 -5.39
N ALA A 139 3.52 12.00 -5.51
CA ALA A 139 3.35 10.57 -5.26
C ALA A 139 2.97 10.29 -3.80
N LEU A 140 3.58 10.99 -2.84
CA LEU A 140 3.24 10.87 -1.42
C LEU A 140 1.80 11.33 -1.15
N LEU A 141 1.39 12.47 -1.73
CA LEU A 141 0.03 12.99 -1.59
C LEU A 141 -1.00 12.09 -2.28
N ALA A 142 -0.69 11.59 -3.48
CA ALA A 142 -1.55 10.65 -4.20
C ALA A 142 -1.76 9.38 -3.36
N THR A 143 -0.70 8.81 -2.80
CA THR A 143 -0.80 7.62 -1.95
C THR A 143 -1.62 7.91 -0.68
N ALA A 144 -1.39 9.04 0.00
CA ALA A 144 -2.15 9.41 1.18
C ALA A 144 -3.64 9.60 0.89
N ASN A 145 -3.96 10.28 -0.21
CA ASN A 145 -5.35 10.45 -0.65
C ASN A 145 -6.01 9.12 -1.01
N TRP A 146 -5.25 8.20 -1.60
CA TRP A 146 -5.77 6.86 -1.91
C TRP A 146 -6.08 6.06 -0.66
N VAL A 147 -5.19 6.08 0.33
CA VAL A 147 -5.44 5.44 1.62
C VAL A 147 -6.67 6.06 2.29
N LEU A 148 -6.81 7.39 2.28
CA LEU A 148 -7.99 8.06 2.82
C LEU A 148 -9.27 7.65 2.09
N ALA A 149 -9.26 7.62 0.76
CA ALA A 149 -10.40 7.16 -0.04
C ALA A 149 -10.80 5.72 0.32
N TYR A 150 -9.82 4.83 0.47
CA TYR A 150 -10.05 3.45 0.89
C TYR A 150 -10.64 3.33 2.30
N LEU A 151 -10.17 4.14 3.24
CA LEU A 151 -10.62 4.07 4.65
C LEU A 151 -12.00 4.69 4.88
N LEU A 152 -12.38 5.70 4.09
CA LEU A 152 -13.61 6.47 4.29
C LEU A 152 -14.79 5.96 3.45
N GLU A 153 -14.54 5.04 2.53
CA GLU A 153 -15.57 4.44 1.66
C GLU A 153 -16.05 3.11 2.22
N GLU A 154 -17.37 2.87 2.18
CA GLU A 154 -18.02 1.62 2.62
C GLU A 154 -17.83 0.46 1.62
#